data_7cb95f83444d576d8141686d5d60d1ac
#
_entry.id   7cb95f83444d576d8141686d5d60d1ac
#
_cell.length_a   1.000
_cell.length_b   1.000
_cell.length_c   1.000
_cell.angle_alpha   90.00
_cell.angle_beta   90.00
_cell.angle_gamma   90.00
#
_symmetry.space_group_name_H-M   'P 1'
#
loop_
_entity.id
_entity.type
_entity.pdbx_description
1 polymer ?
#
loop_
_entity_poly.entity_id
_entity_poly.type
_entity_poly.pdbx_seq_one_letter_code
_entity_poly.pdbx_strand_id
1 'polypeptide(L)'
;NTTLTTLPVDGVQHTVKAGDSVDSIVAKYGGNKADVVSYNDLELAGSLTEGRNIIVPGGALPENERPGYVAPRAAASNRRSAYGYGSGLGGYGSNYNGVVSAGNKYAWGNCTWYAYERRMQLGRPVGSFWGNASTWAYAAAAAGLAVNGTPAPGAIMQNGGGYGHVAIVESVNPGVSITISEMNGYRFGGGFNRVGHGQISWGEATSGYYRYIH
;
A
#
# COMPACT_ATOMS: atom_id res chain seq x y z
N ASN A 1 21.35 -25.54 3.07
CA ASN A 1 20.32 -26.35 2.42
C ASN A 1 19.00 -25.61 2.49
N THR A 2 18.51 -25.15 1.34
CA THR A 2 17.18 -24.52 1.24
C THR A 2 16.20 -25.62 0.86
N THR A 3 15.22 -25.89 1.72
CA THR A 3 14.15 -26.84 1.40
C THR A 3 13.13 -26.11 0.54
N LEU A 4 12.90 -26.61 -0.66
CA LEU A 4 11.86 -26.11 -1.55
C LEU A 4 10.56 -26.87 -1.26
N THR A 5 9.51 -26.17 -0.82
CA THR A 5 8.19 -26.75 -0.64
C THR A 5 7.35 -26.48 -1.87
N THR A 6 6.93 -27.53 -2.55
CA THR A 6 5.96 -27.42 -3.65
C THR A 6 4.54 -27.43 -3.06
N LEU A 7 3.75 -26.44 -3.43
CA LEU A 7 2.34 -26.36 -3.06
C LEU A 7 1.48 -27.05 -4.13
N PRO A 8 0.35 -27.67 -3.77
CA PRO A 8 -0.54 -28.32 -4.72
C PRO A 8 -1.37 -27.32 -5.55
N VAL A 9 -1.29 -26.05 -5.25
CA VAL A 9 -1.95 -24.94 -5.94
C VAL A 9 -1.06 -23.70 -5.87
N ASP A 10 -1.16 -22.85 -6.88
CA ASP A 10 -0.48 -21.54 -6.85
C ASP A 10 -1.00 -20.72 -5.67
N GLY A 11 -0.08 -20.25 -4.83
CA GLY A 11 -0.44 -19.52 -3.62
C GLY A 11 0.68 -19.43 -2.60
N VAL A 12 0.33 -19.06 -1.38
CA VAL A 12 1.26 -18.91 -0.25
C VAL A 12 0.85 -19.84 0.89
N GLN A 13 1.83 -20.53 1.46
CA GLN A 13 1.65 -21.22 2.74
C GLN A 13 1.88 -20.24 3.89
N HIS A 14 0.93 -20.19 4.83
CA HIS A 14 0.99 -19.38 6.04
C HIS A 14 0.92 -20.27 7.28
N THR A 15 1.81 -20.06 8.23
CA THR A 15 1.70 -20.67 9.57
C THR A 15 0.92 -19.71 10.46
N VAL A 16 -0.22 -20.17 10.94
CA VAL A 16 -1.14 -19.41 11.80
C VAL A 16 -0.45 -18.96 13.08
N LYS A 17 -0.58 -17.70 13.41
CA LYS A 17 -0.04 -17.08 14.63
C LYS A 17 -1.18 -16.68 15.55
N ALA A 18 -0.86 -16.47 16.83
CA ALA A 18 -1.82 -15.93 17.79
C ALA A 18 -2.41 -14.59 17.29
N GLY A 19 -3.75 -14.51 17.27
CA GLY A 19 -4.47 -13.32 16.78
C GLY A 19 -4.74 -13.28 15.28
N ASP A 20 -4.31 -14.28 14.51
CA ASP A 20 -4.66 -14.39 13.10
C ASP A 20 -6.16 -14.68 12.92
N SER A 21 -6.71 -14.13 11.87
CA SER A 21 -8.03 -14.44 11.33
C SER A 21 -7.93 -14.70 9.83
N VAL A 22 -8.90 -15.37 9.25
CA VAL A 22 -8.95 -15.58 7.79
C VAL A 22 -8.88 -14.22 7.07
N ASP A 23 -9.58 -13.22 7.60
CA ASP A 23 -9.57 -11.87 7.02
C ASP A 23 -8.19 -11.21 7.07
N SER A 24 -7.45 -11.33 8.19
CA SER A 24 -6.11 -10.78 8.31
C SER A 24 -5.11 -11.48 7.38
N ILE A 25 -5.24 -12.78 7.21
CA ILE A 25 -4.38 -13.59 6.33
C ILE A 25 -4.65 -13.25 4.86
N VAL A 26 -5.93 -13.17 4.47
CA VAL A 26 -6.31 -12.74 3.11
C VAL A 26 -5.86 -11.30 2.83
N ALA A 27 -6.00 -10.40 3.80
CA ALA A 27 -5.50 -9.03 3.67
C ALA A 27 -3.97 -8.97 3.48
N LYS A 28 -3.24 -9.88 4.13
CA LYS A 28 -1.77 -9.94 4.04
C LYS A 28 -1.28 -10.45 2.69
N TYR A 29 -1.88 -11.53 2.17
CA TYR A 29 -1.34 -12.23 1.00
C TYR A 29 -2.12 -11.99 -0.29
N GLY A 30 -3.27 -11.35 -0.21
CA GLY A 30 -4.25 -11.32 -1.30
C GLY A 30 -4.94 -12.69 -1.42
N GLY A 31 -5.74 -12.92 -2.34
CA GLY A 31 -6.49 -14.17 -2.49
C GLY A 31 -7.96 -14.00 -2.12
N ASN A 32 -8.74 -15.04 -2.35
CA ASN A 32 -10.17 -15.04 -2.10
C ASN A 32 -10.46 -15.73 -0.76
N LYS A 33 -11.25 -15.09 0.10
CA LYS A 33 -11.60 -15.63 1.43
C LYS A 33 -12.31 -16.98 1.34
N ALA A 34 -13.25 -17.13 0.40
CA ALA A 34 -14.00 -18.37 0.24
C ALA A 34 -13.07 -19.52 -0.19
N ASP A 35 -12.11 -19.25 -1.06
CA ASP A 35 -11.13 -20.24 -1.51
C ASP A 35 -10.20 -20.65 -0.35
N VAL A 36 -9.76 -19.70 0.47
CA VAL A 36 -8.94 -19.99 1.65
C VAL A 36 -9.71 -20.86 2.65
N VAL A 37 -10.97 -20.54 2.90
CA VAL A 37 -11.84 -21.31 3.83
C VAL A 37 -12.06 -22.73 3.31
N SER A 38 -12.49 -22.86 2.06
CA SER A 38 -12.82 -24.14 1.43
C SER A 38 -11.59 -25.04 1.27
N TYR A 39 -10.48 -24.46 0.79
CA TYR A 39 -9.25 -25.22 0.51
C TYR A 39 -8.60 -25.79 1.77
N ASN A 40 -8.76 -25.13 2.89
CA ASN A 40 -8.16 -25.52 4.17
C ASN A 40 -9.16 -26.13 5.15
N ASP A 41 -10.39 -26.46 4.75
CA ASP A 41 -11.45 -26.99 5.62
C ASP A 41 -11.68 -26.12 6.87
N LEU A 42 -11.73 -24.79 6.68
CA LEU A 42 -11.89 -23.83 7.77
C LEU A 42 -13.37 -23.53 8.11
N GLU A 43 -14.30 -24.26 7.54
CA GLU A 43 -15.74 -24.10 7.76
C GLU A 43 -16.17 -24.56 9.17
N LEU A 44 -15.34 -25.38 9.82
CA LEU A 44 -15.58 -25.87 11.15
C LEU A 44 -15.05 -24.89 12.20
N ALA A 45 -15.87 -24.55 13.18
CA ALA A 45 -15.50 -23.69 14.31
C ALA A 45 -14.20 -24.19 14.99
N GLY A 46 -13.23 -23.31 15.18
CA GLY A 46 -11.93 -23.62 15.79
C GLY A 46 -10.84 -24.08 14.85
N SER A 47 -11.05 -23.97 13.56
CA SER A 47 -10.13 -24.47 12.53
C SER A 47 -8.84 -23.65 12.35
N LEU A 48 -8.79 -22.37 12.76
CA LEU A 48 -7.58 -21.55 12.81
C LEU A 48 -6.86 -21.72 14.14
N THR A 49 -6.03 -22.76 14.23
CA THR A 49 -5.21 -23.05 15.41
C THR A 49 -3.79 -22.54 15.19
N GLU A 50 -3.22 -21.88 16.18
CA GLU A 50 -1.83 -21.43 16.16
C GLU A 50 -0.87 -22.60 15.83
N GLY A 51 0.09 -22.34 14.93
CA GLY A 51 1.02 -23.34 14.42
C GLY A 51 0.50 -24.18 13.26
N ARG A 52 -0.80 -24.12 12.92
CA ARG A 52 -1.35 -24.80 11.75
C ARG A 52 -0.87 -24.11 10.47
N ASN A 53 -0.46 -24.91 9.50
CA ASN A 53 -0.16 -24.39 8.16
C ASN A 53 -1.45 -24.36 7.34
N ILE A 54 -1.73 -23.22 6.74
CA ILE A 54 -2.82 -23.04 5.78
C ILE A 54 -2.27 -22.57 4.46
N ILE A 55 -2.96 -22.88 3.37
CA ILE A 55 -2.62 -22.42 2.03
C ILE A 55 -3.58 -21.29 1.65
N VAL A 56 -3.03 -20.22 1.10
CA VAL A 56 -3.79 -19.08 0.57
C VAL A 56 -3.75 -19.18 -0.96
N PRO A 57 -4.76 -19.82 -1.59
CA PRO A 57 -4.81 -19.95 -3.05
C PRO A 57 -4.83 -18.59 -3.72
N GLY A 58 -4.04 -18.42 -4.79
CA GLY A 58 -3.89 -17.14 -5.48
C GLY A 58 -3.21 -16.04 -4.67
N GLY A 59 -2.76 -16.33 -3.44
CA GLY A 59 -2.02 -15.39 -2.62
C GLY A 59 -0.58 -15.21 -3.11
N ALA A 60 0.00 -14.06 -2.80
CA ALA A 60 1.39 -13.76 -3.09
C ALA A 60 2.11 -13.24 -1.83
N LEU A 61 3.38 -13.59 -1.68
CA LEU A 61 4.20 -13.03 -0.60
C LEU A 61 4.26 -11.50 -0.72
N PRO A 62 4.08 -10.77 0.39
CA PRO A 62 4.39 -9.35 0.42
C PRO A 62 5.80 -9.10 -0.13
N GLU A 63 6.00 -7.96 -0.79
CA GLU A 63 7.25 -7.65 -1.48
C GLU A 63 8.48 -7.83 -0.59
N ASN A 64 8.37 -7.38 0.67
CA ASN A 64 9.44 -7.48 1.67
C ASN A 64 9.71 -8.92 2.19
N GLU A 65 8.84 -9.86 1.91
CA GLU A 65 8.99 -11.27 2.29
C GLU A 65 9.41 -12.15 1.10
N ARG A 66 9.51 -11.59 -0.12
CA ARG A 66 9.89 -12.34 -1.32
C ARG A 66 11.37 -12.71 -1.30
N PRO A 67 11.74 -13.93 -1.75
CA PRO A 67 13.14 -14.28 -1.93
C PRO A 67 13.83 -13.28 -2.87
N GLY A 68 14.98 -12.76 -2.45
CA GLY A 68 15.71 -11.75 -3.21
C GLY A 68 15.27 -10.30 -2.97
N TYR A 69 14.30 -10.06 -2.10
CA TYR A 69 14.00 -8.69 -1.66
C TYR A 69 15.22 -8.08 -0.98
N VAL A 70 15.71 -7.01 -1.56
CA VAL A 70 16.74 -6.17 -0.94
C VAL A 70 16.00 -4.95 -0.41
N ALA A 71 15.85 -4.85 0.91
CA ALA A 71 15.28 -3.66 1.52
C ALA A 71 16.05 -2.43 1.00
N PRO A 72 15.36 -1.35 0.60
CA PRO A 72 16.02 -0.12 0.22
C PRO A 72 16.99 0.27 1.34
N ARG A 73 18.29 0.29 1.04
CA ARG A 73 19.31 0.66 2.02
C ARG A 73 18.97 2.07 2.49
N ALA A 74 18.64 2.20 3.77
CA ALA A 74 18.46 3.51 4.39
C ALA A 74 19.73 4.31 4.10
N ALA A 75 19.62 5.32 3.24
CA ALA A 75 20.72 6.23 2.98
C ALA A 75 21.15 6.84 4.33
N ALA A 76 22.43 6.70 4.66
CA ALA A 76 22.99 7.26 5.88
C ALA A 76 22.58 8.73 5.95
N SER A 77 21.72 9.05 6.91
CA SER A 77 21.22 10.41 7.09
C SER A 77 22.36 11.30 7.54
N ASN A 78 22.85 12.15 6.65
CA ASN A 78 23.56 13.36 7.07
C ASN A 78 22.55 14.24 7.81
N ARG A 79 22.56 14.11 9.13
CA ARG A 79 21.79 14.98 10.03
C ARG A 79 22.23 16.42 9.84
N ARG A 80 21.41 17.23 9.18
CA ARG A 80 21.37 18.67 9.44
C ARG A 80 19.96 19.01 9.89
N SER A 81 19.89 19.40 11.15
CA SER A 81 18.73 19.94 11.86
C SER A 81 18.05 21.03 11.03
N ALA A 82 16.74 20.89 10.84
CA ALA A 82 15.89 22.03 10.58
C ALA A 82 14.64 21.88 11.45
N TYR A 83 14.45 22.86 12.29
CA TYR A 83 13.31 23.06 13.18
C TYR A 83 12.00 23.04 12.40
N GLY A 84 11.01 22.26 12.83
CA GLY A 84 9.65 22.27 12.32
C GLY A 84 8.67 21.79 13.37
N TYR A 85 7.86 22.69 13.87
CA TYR A 85 6.69 22.46 14.72
C TYR A 85 5.68 21.55 14.05
N GLY A 86 5.19 20.53 14.76
CA GLY A 86 4.06 19.73 14.33
C GLY A 86 3.84 18.52 15.22
N SER A 87 2.96 18.65 16.22
CA SER A 87 2.45 17.54 17.02
C SER A 87 1.53 16.65 16.19
N GLY A 88 1.96 15.44 15.93
CA GLY A 88 1.19 14.36 15.28
C GLY A 88 2.10 13.18 14.99
N LEU A 89 1.62 11.97 15.22
CA LEU A 89 2.28 10.67 15.04
C LEU A 89 3.41 10.71 14.01
N GLY A 90 4.66 10.54 14.46
CA GLY A 90 5.89 10.89 13.78
C GLY A 90 6.01 10.42 12.34
N GLY A 91 5.81 11.35 11.41
CA GLY A 91 6.15 11.17 10.01
C GLY A 91 7.62 11.52 9.77
N TYR A 92 8.26 10.81 8.86
CA TYR A 92 9.60 11.11 8.38
C TYR A 92 9.57 11.27 6.85
N GLY A 93 10.44 12.13 6.33
CA GLY A 93 10.52 12.38 4.90
C GLY A 93 11.94 12.29 4.36
N SER A 94 12.07 11.87 3.13
CA SER A 94 13.34 11.78 2.41
C SER A 94 13.17 12.27 0.97
N ASN A 95 14.26 12.74 0.36
CA ASN A 95 14.25 13.05 -1.06
C ASN A 95 14.02 11.77 -1.87
N TYR A 96 13.26 11.88 -2.95
CA TYR A 96 13.06 10.76 -3.86
C TYR A 96 14.38 10.43 -4.58
N ASN A 97 14.79 9.17 -4.51
CA ASN A 97 16.00 8.65 -5.15
C ASN A 97 15.74 7.41 -6.04
N GLY A 98 14.47 7.18 -6.38
CA GLY A 98 14.06 6.07 -7.24
C GLY A 98 14.36 6.32 -8.73
N VAL A 99 14.22 5.25 -9.52
CA VAL A 99 14.30 5.33 -10.99
C VAL A 99 13.07 6.05 -11.51
N VAL A 100 13.28 6.98 -12.43
CA VAL A 100 12.20 7.75 -13.07
C VAL A 100 11.69 7.00 -14.29
N SER A 101 10.40 6.77 -14.35
CA SER A 101 9.74 6.09 -15.48
C SER A 101 9.61 7.03 -16.67
N ALA A 102 10.06 6.60 -17.85
CA ALA A 102 10.00 7.42 -19.09
C ALA A 102 8.56 7.84 -19.46
N GLY A 103 7.56 7.09 -19.02
CA GLY A 103 6.14 7.37 -19.23
C GLY A 103 5.54 8.43 -18.31
N ASN A 104 6.23 8.83 -17.24
CA ASN A 104 5.72 9.82 -16.31
C ASN A 104 5.68 11.21 -16.94
N LYS A 105 4.50 11.78 -17.10
CA LYS A 105 4.27 13.12 -17.68
C LYS A 105 3.81 14.14 -16.66
N TYR A 106 3.76 13.77 -15.38
CA TYR A 106 3.41 14.68 -14.31
C TYR A 106 4.58 15.58 -13.92
N ALA A 107 4.27 16.76 -13.39
CA ALA A 107 5.29 17.69 -12.93
C ALA A 107 6.09 17.11 -11.77
N TRP A 108 7.39 16.96 -11.98
CA TRP A 108 8.33 16.42 -11.01
C TRP A 108 8.23 17.10 -9.64
N GLY A 109 8.39 16.33 -8.58
CA GLY A 109 8.36 16.83 -7.21
C GLY A 109 6.96 16.95 -6.59
N ASN A 110 5.89 16.66 -7.36
CA ASN A 110 4.51 16.72 -6.92
C ASN A 110 3.93 15.35 -6.56
N CYS A 111 2.80 15.35 -5.85
CA CYS A 111 2.10 14.15 -5.42
C CYS A 111 1.71 13.23 -6.58
N THR A 112 1.23 13.79 -7.69
CA THR A 112 0.86 13.03 -8.90
C THR A 112 2.06 12.37 -9.56
N TRP A 113 3.20 13.07 -9.61
CA TRP A 113 4.43 12.50 -10.12
C TRP A 113 4.89 11.31 -9.29
N TYR A 114 4.90 11.46 -7.96
CA TYR A 114 5.30 10.40 -7.05
C TYR A 114 4.33 9.21 -7.11
N ALA A 115 3.02 9.46 -7.09
CA ALA A 115 2.03 8.41 -7.14
C ALA A 115 2.13 7.59 -8.44
N TYR A 116 2.44 8.22 -9.57
CA TYR A 116 2.73 7.52 -10.82
C TYR A 116 3.95 6.60 -10.66
N GLU A 117 5.09 7.13 -10.19
CA GLU A 117 6.32 6.34 -10.00
C GLU A 117 6.10 5.17 -9.05
N ARG A 118 5.43 5.41 -7.91
CA ARG A 118 5.18 4.36 -6.92
C ARG A 118 4.25 3.27 -7.46
N ARG A 119 3.24 3.63 -8.24
CA ARG A 119 2.36 2.66 -8.92
C ARG A 119 3.10 1.83 -9.95
N MET A 120 4.01 2.43 -10.70
CA MET A 120 4.88 1.70 -11.64
C MET A 120 5.77 0.69 -10.90
N GLN A 121 6.39 1.07 -9.77
CA GLN A 121 7.19 0.18 -8.92
C GLN A 121 6.36 -1.01 -8.39
N LEU A 122 5.09 -0.77 -8.09
CA LEU A 122 4.15 -1.79 -7.60
C LEU A 122 3.57 -2.68 -8.73
N GLY A 123 3.96 -2.46 -9.98
CA GLY A 123 3.40 -3.18 -11.13
C GLY A 123 1.92 -2.87 -11.40
N ARG A 124 1.43 -1.72 -10.91
CA ARG A 124 0.03 -1.26 -11.05
C ARG A 124 -0.04 0.08 -11.78
N PRO A 125 0.26 0.11 -13.08
CA PRO A 125 0.40 1.36 -13.82
C PRO A 125 -0.89 2.18 -13.82
N VAL A 126 -0.72 3.49 -13.96
CA VAL A 126 -1.81 4.47 -14.08
C VAL A 126 -1.58 5.34 -15.31
N GLY A 127 -2.60 6.09 -15.73
CA GLY A 127 -2.48 6.97 -16.89
C GLY A 127 -1.53 8.14 -16.65
N SER A 128 -0.84 8.56 -17.72
CA SER A 128 0.16 9.64 -17.67
C SER A 128 -0.46 11.04 -17.76
N PHE A 129 -1.77 11.15 -18.06
CA PHE A 129 -2.44 12.41 -18.38
C PHE A 129 -3.76 12.60 -17.64
N TRP A 130 -3.84 12.17 -16.37
CA TRP A 130 -5.06 12.31 -15.57
C TRP A 130 -5.24 13.70 -14.94
N GLY A 131 -4.35 14.65 -15.28
CA GLY A 131 -4.43 16.03 -14.81
C GLY A 131 -4.00 16.19 -13.33
N ASN A 132 -4.66 17.13 -12.65
CA ASN A 132 -4.44 17.39 -11.22
C ASN A 132 -4.97 16.23 -10.38
N ALA A 133 -4.47 16.10 -9.16
CA ALA A 133 -4.88 15.02 -8.25
C ALA A 133 -6.41 14.94 -8.05
N SER A 134 -7.11 16.08 -8.07
CA SER A 134 -8.57 16.14 -7.94
C SER A 134 -9.35 15.40 -9.04
N THR A 135 -8.77 15.22 -10.24
CA THR A 135 -9.41 14.55 -11.38
C THR A 135 -9.07 13.07 -11.46
N TRP A 136 -8.15 12.56 -10.66
CA TRP A 136 -7.62 11.22 -10.79
C TRP A 136 -8.66 10.11 -10.58
N ALA A 137 -9.55 10.24 -9.60
CA ALA A 137 -10.60 9.25 -9.39
C ALA A 137 -11.54 9.11 -10.61
N TYR A 138 -11.89 10.24 -11.24
CA TYR A 138 -12.70 10.23 -12.44
C TYR A 138 -11.96 9.61 -13.63
N ALA A 139 -10.72 10.04 -13.86
CA ALA A 139 -9.92 9.53 -14.96
C ALA A 139 -9.60 8.04 -14.81
N ALA A 140 -9.36 7.58 -13.60
CA ALA A 140 -9.14 6.18 -13.27
C ALA A 140 -10.38 5.32 -13.56
N ALA A 141 -11.56 5.79 -13.13
CA ALA A 141 -12.81 5.11 -13.42
C ALA A 141 -13.09 5.04 -14.94
N ALA A 142 -12.82 6.13 -15.67
CA ALA A 142 -12.93 6.17 -17.12
C ALA A 142 -11.92 5.22 -17.81
N ALA A 143 -10.77 4.95 -17.19
CA ALA A 143 -9.77 3.99 -17.63
C ALA A 143 -10.09 2.54 -17.21
N GLY A 144 -11.21 2.29 -16.54
CA GLY A 144 -11.66 0.95 -16.13
C GLY A 144 -11.08 0.47 -14.79
N LEU A 145 -10.39 1.35 -14.03
CA LEU A 145 -9.92 1.00 -12.71
C LEU A 145 -11.05 1.10 -11.66
N ALA A 146 -11.02 0.22 -10.68
CA ALA A 146 -11.97 0.30 -9.57
C ALA A 146 -11.66 1.53 -8.70
N VAL A 147 -12.71 2.31 -8.40
CA VAL A 147 -12.65 3.48 -7.52
C VAL A 147 -13.73 3.37 -6.46
N ASN A 148 -13.35 3.32 -5.20
CA ASN A 148 -14.27 3.14 -4.09
C ASN A 148 -13.81 3.85 -2.81
N GLY A 149 -14.46 3.61 -1.67
CA GLY A 149 -14.12 4.18 -0.36
C GLY A 149 -13.29 3.27 0.54
N THR A 150 -12.78 2.12 0.03
CA THR A 150 -12.09 1.12 0.84
C THR A 150 -10.58 1.16 0.58
N PRO A 151 -9.75 1.43 1.60
CA PRO A 151 -8.29 1.40 1.44
C PRO A 151 -7.78 -0.02 1.21
N ALA A 152 -6.83 -0.17 0.29
CA ALA A 152 -6.10 -1.43 0.08
C ALA A 152 -4.62 -1.14 -0.20
N PRO A 153 -3.69 -2.05 0.13
CA PRO A 153 -2.27 -1.87 -0.17
C PRO A 153 -2.05 -1.65 -1.68
N GLY A 154 -1.25 -0.65 -2.00
CA GLY A 154 -0.97 -0.23 -3.37
C GLY A 154 -2.06 0.63 -4.02
N ALA A 155 -3.21 0.86 -3.39
CA ALA A 155 -4.20 1.80 -3.89
C ALA A 155 -3.71 3.24 -3.77
N ILE A 156 -4.17 4.10 -4.67
CA ILE A 156 -3.98 5.53 -4.55
C ILE A 156 -5.10 6.10 -3.68
N MET A 157 -4.75 6.69 -2.56
CA MET A 157 -5.65 7.50 -1.74
C MET A 157 -5.73 8.89 -2.36
N GLN A 158 -6.93 9.36 -2.67
CA GLN A 158 -7.17 10.64 -3.33
C GLN A 158 -8.18 11.47 -2.53
N ASN A 159 -7.89 12.74 -2.32
CA ASN A 159 -8.89 13.73 -1.94
C ASN A 159 -9.19 14.69 -3.10
N GLY A 160 -10.38 15.29 -3.11
CA GLY A 160 -10.88 16.08 -4.23
C GLY A 160 -10.89 17.60 -4.02
N GLY A 161 -10.36 18.14 -2.93
CA GLY A 161 -10.40 19.58 -2.66
C GLY A 161 -9.39 20.38 -3.49
N GLY A 162 -9.80 21.47 -4.13
CA GLY A 162 -8.93 22.33 -4.93
C GLY A 162 -8.19 21.58 -6.05
N TYR A 163 -6.86 21.63 -6.05
CA TYR A 163 -6.03 20.80 -6.95
C TYR A 163 -6.02 19.32 -6.56
N GLY A 164 -6.54 19.00 -5.39
CA GLY A 164 -6.52 17.66 -4.82
C GLY A 164 -5.15 17.23 -4.31
N HIS A 165 -5.12 16.05 -3.70
CA HIS A 165 -3.90 15.40 -3.29
C HIS A 165 -4.01 13.89 -3.51
N VAL A 166 -2.90 13.24 -3.82
CA VAL A 166 -2.80 11.79 -3.95
C VAL A 166 -1.64 11.26 -3.12
N ALA A 167 -1.87 10.12 -2.48
CA ALA A 167 -0.89 9.36 -1.72
C ALA A 167 -1.00 7.88 -2.07
N ILE A 168 -0.02 7.09 -1.75
CA ILE A 168 -0.07 5.63 -1.91
C ILE A 168 -0.34 4.97 -0.56
N VAL A 169 -1.29 4.06 -0.53
CA VAL A 169 -1.51 3.19 0.62
C VAL A 169 -0.43 2.11 0.62
N GLU A 170 0.48 2.16 1.56
CA GLU A 170 1.58 1.20 1.66
C GLU A 170 1.16 -0.06 2.44
N SER A 171 0.35 0.12 3.48
CA SER A 171 -0.20 -1.00 4.25
C SER A 171 -1.54 -0.64 4.87
N VAL A 172 -2.31 -1.67 5.19
CA VAL A 172 -3.62 -1.56 5.86
C VAL A 172 -3.61 -2.45 7.09
N ASN A 173 -4.01 -1.89 8.22
CA ASN A 173 -4.35 -2.60 9.45
C ASN A 173 -5.84 -2.36 9.70
N PRO A 174 -6.72 -3.29 9.25
CA PRO A 174 -8.16 -3.08 9.26
C PRO A 174 -8.69 -2.77 10.67
N GLY A 175 -9.58 -1.79 10.75
CA GLY A 175 -10.15 -1.32 12.02
C GLY A 175 -9.21 -0.43 12.85
N VAL A 176 -7.93 -0.31 12.50
CA VAL A 176 -6.93 0.44 13.26
C VAL A 176 -6.39 1.62 12.46
N SER A 177 -5.74 1.37 11.32
CA SER A 177 -5.04 2.41 10.56
C SER A 177 -4.63 1.95 9.17
N ILE A 178 -4.22 2.91 8.34
CA ILE A 178 -3.44 2.69 7.12
C ILE A 178 -2.11 3.42 7.22
N THR A 179 -1.08 2.90 6.56
CA THR A 179 0.18 3.64 6.35
C THR A 179 0.20 4.13 4.92
N ILE A 180 0.61 5.37 4.72
CA ILE A 180 0.72 5.99 3.40
C ILE A 180 2.10 6.54 3.14
N SER A 181 2.42 6.69 1.86
CA SER A 181 3.53 7.50 1.38
C SER A 181 3.01 8.56 0.41
N GLU A 182 3.57 9.76 0.48
CA GLU A 182 3.14 10.90 -0.32
C GLU A 182 4.31 11.82 -0.67
N MET A 183 4.16 12.62 -1.70
CA MET A 183 5.09 13.70 -2.03
C MET A 183 4.32 15.01 -2.14
N ASN A 184 4.98 16.12 -1.82
CA ASN A 184 4.36 17.46 -1.78
C ASN A 184 3.17 17.57 -0.83
N GLY A 185 3.08 16.67 0.15
CA GLY A 185 2.22 16.76 1.33
C GLY A 185 3.08 17.09 2.55
N TYR A 186 2.58 17.95 3.44
CA TYR A 186 3.38 18.46 4.56
C TYR A 186 3.03 17.81 5.89
N ARG A 187 1.93 17.07 5.95
CA ARG A 187 1.43 16.46 7.19
C ARG A 187 2.38 15.42 7.78
N PHE A 188 3.10 14.68 6.92
CA PHE A 188 3.94 13.55 7.34
C PHE A 188 5.42 13.74 6.98
N GLY A 189 5.88 14.97 7.08
CA GLY A 189 7.29 15.29 6.82
C GLY A 189 7.67 15.33 5.35
N GLY A 190 6.71 15.21 4.44
CA GLY A 190 6.89 15.39 3.01
C GLY A 190 7.13 16.85 2.63
N GLY A 191 7.01 17.14 1.34
CA GLY A 191 7.20 18.44 0.73
C GLY A 191 7.52 18.29 -0.74
N PHE A 192 7.76 19.39 -1.42
CA PHE A 192 8.15 19.34 -2.83
C PHE A 192 9.41 18.48 -3.03
N ASN A 193 9.35 17.49 -3.90
CA ASN A 193 10.39 16.48 -4.12
C ASN A 193 10.84 15.71 -2.86
N ARG A 194 10.01 15.66 -1.85
CA ARG A 194 10.28 14.97 -0.60
C ARG A 194 9.14 14.03 -0.28
N VAL A 195 9.47 12.74 -0.16
CA VAL A 195 8.51 11.71 0.20
C VAL A 195 8.29 11.73 1.72
N GLY A 196 7.06 11.91 2.13
CA GLY A 196 6.61 11.74 3.51
C GLY A 196 5.98 10.36 3.71
N HIS A 197 6.12 9.82 4.91
CA HIS A 197 5.47 8.58 5.34
C HIS A 197 4.70 8.83 6.62
N GLY A 198 3.47 8.38 6.68
CA GLY A 198 2.64 8.58 7.85
C GLY A 198 1.53 7.56 8.01
N GLN A 199 0.91 7.62 9.17
CA GLN A 199 -0.18 6.75 9.53
C GLN A 199 -1.47 7.56 9.66
N ILE A 200 -2.57 7.04 9.11
CA ILE A 200 -3.92 7.61 9.18
C ILE A 200 -4.79 6.60 9.92
N SER A 201 -5.60 7.05 10.88
CA SER A 201 -6.53 6.19 11.60
C SER A 201 -7.56 5.56 10.65
N TRP A 202 -8.06 4.39 11.01
CA TRP A 202 -9.09 3.70 10.22
C TRP A 202 -10.34 4.57 10.03
N GLY A 203 -10.78 5.25 11.09
CA GLY A 203 -11.93 6.14 11.03
C GLY A 203 -11.76 7.30 10.05
N GLU A 204 -10.56 7.91 10.01
CA GLU A 204 -10.24 8.95 9.01
C GLU A 204 -10.18 8.35 7.60
N ALA A 205 -9.49 7.21 7.43
CA ALA A 205 -9.31 6.56 6.14
C ALA A 205 -10.65 6.13 5.51
N THR A 206 -11.64 5.77 6.30
CA THR A 206 -12.96 5.30 5.85
C THR A 206 -14.09 6.30 6.04
N SER A 207 -13.76 7.55 6.37
CA SER A 207 -14.74 8.61 6.63
C SER A 207 -15.58 9.06 5.41
N GLY A 208 -15.21 8.59 4.20
CA GLY A 208 -15.81 9.06 2.94
C GLY A 208 -15.14 10.31 2.36
N TYR A 209 -14.18 10.89 3.08
CA TYR A 209 -13.37 12.01 2.59
C TYR A 209 -12.40 11.60 1.47
N TYR A 210 -11.94 10.37 1.52
CA TYR A 210 -10.99 9.81 0.54
C TYR A 210 -11.69 8.87 -0.44
N ARG A 211 -11.16 8.83 -1.67
CA ARG A 211 -11.43 7.79 -2.66
C ARG A 211 -10.16 6.98 -2.87
N TYR A 212 -10.32 5.69 -3.11
CA TYR A 212 -9.22 4.78 -3.37
C TYR A 212 -9.31 4.25 -4.79
N ILE A 213 -8.20 4.39 -5.54
CA ILE A 213 -8.04 3.91 -6.92
C ILE A 213 -7.19 2.65 -6.88
N HIS A 214 -7.70 1.55 -7.36
CA HIS A 214 -7.08 0.22 -7.24
C HIS A 214 -6.33 -0.24 -8.47
#